data_b852b17b5d0b137e9646191c024c7526
#
_entry.id   b852b17b5d0b137e9646191c024c7526
#
_cell.length_a   1.000
_cell.length_b   1.000
_cell.length_c   1.000
_cell.angle_alpha   90.00
_cell.angle_beta   90.00
_cell.angle_gamma   90.00
#
_symmetry.space_group_name_H-M   'P 1'
#
loop_
_entity.id
_entity.type
_entity.pdbx_description
1 polymer ?
#
loop_
_entity_poly.entity_id
_entity_poly.type
_entity_poly.pdbx_seq_one_letter_code
_entity_poly.pdbx_strand_id
1 'polypeptide(L)'
;MLKLLQVGNNLPTYFICDPSAEFMPGMIAELTIIGNQVMGTVSKGTAPIGIIDEIKTKAFTNVSWNETIIIPATGVPGPNGRLITLIDIKAELKHPNVVGSSFLSTVEVSLNANNGVITFVAGTELNYDLLGTGVANAIKTIVNYTYFVPNIPGDDSTLGSGRMTVWFNRIFFQTDQFESNQQYPVNANLYVSENGILTTRRPSTIHPAVAIVTAPPSAFSSMLESMWY
;
A
#
# COMPACT_ATOMS: atom_id res chain seq x y z
N MET A 1 -14.24 6.05 -15.77
CA MET A 1 -15.60 5.46 -15.63
C MET A 1 -15.56 4.03 -16.13
N LEU A 2 -16.18 3.09 -15.43
CA LEU A 2 -16.33 1.70 -15.85
C LEU A 2 -17.82 1.39 -16.07
N LYS A 3 -18.11 0.65 -17.13
CA LYS A 3 -19.43 0.08 -17.36
C LYS A 3 -19.28 -1.41 -17.69
N LEU A 4 -19.81 -2.27 -16.84
CA LEU A 4 -19.86 -3.70 -17.09
C LEU A 4 -21.00 -4.02 -18.04
N LEU A 5 -20.70 -4.68 -19.14
CA LEU A 5 -21.68 -5.07 -20.16
C LEU A 5 -22.19 -6.49 -19.93
N GLN A 6 -21.28 -7.39 -19.59
CA GLN A 6 -21.58 -8.78 -19.28
C GLN A 6 -20.53 -9.35 -18.35
N VAL A 7 -20.97 -9.90 -17.24
CA VAL A 7 -20.09 -10.49 -16.21
C VAL A 7 -20.24 -12.02 -16.11
N GLY A 8 -21.15 -12.61 -16.83
CA GLY A 8 -21.43 -14.05 -16.76
C GLY A 8 -21.81 -14.47 -15.32
N ASN A 9 -21.25 -15.59 -14.86
CA ASN A 9 -21.42 -16.07 -13.49
C ASN A 9 -20.28 -15.64 -12.55
N ASN A 10 -19.49 -14.64 -12.96
CA ASN A 10 -18.36 -14.18 -12.19
C ASN A 10 -18.82 -13.29 -11.03
N LEU A 11 -18.23 -13.52 -9.87
CA LEU A 11 -18.40 -12.67 -8.70
C LEU A 11 -17.18 -11.76 -8.56
N PRO A 12 -17.36 -10.51 -8.16
CA PRO A 12 -16.22 -9.65 -7.86
C PRO A 12 -15.51 -10.13 -6.61
N THR A 13 -14.23 -9.86 -6.54
CA THR A 13 -13.44 -10.06 -5.33
C THR A 13 -13.07 -8.70 -4.73
N TYR A 14 -13.00 -8.67 -3.41
CA TYR A 14 -12.71 -7.46 -2.67
C TYR A 14 -11.31 -7.54 -2.08
N PHE A 15 -10.51 -6.51 -2.35
CA PHE A 15 -9.17 -6.37 -1.79
C PHE A 15 -9.09 -5.11 -0.94
N ILE A 16 -8.30 -5.16 0.13
CA ILE A 16 -7.93 -3.94 0.86
C ILE A 16 -7.05 -3.12 -0.07
N CYS A 17 -7.31 -1.82 -0.17
CA CYS A 17 -6.54 -0.94 -1.02
C CYS A 17 -5.18 -0.59 -0.42
N ASP A 18 -4.17 -0.47 -1.27
CA ASP A 18 -2.93 0.22 -0.95
C ASP A 18 -3.22 1.69 -0.64
N PRO A 19 -2.88 2.19 0.56
CA PRO A 19 -3.19 3.56 0.96
C PRO A 19 -2.43 4.63 0.18
N SER A 20 -1.35 4.25 -0.49
CA SER A 20 -0.51 5.16 -1.28
C SER A 20 -0.92 5.26 -2.74
N ALA A 21 -1.80 4.37 -3.21
CA ALA A 21 -2.19 4.32 -4.60
C ALA A 21 -3.47 5.14 -4.87
N GLU A 22 -3.46 5.84 -5.99
CA GLU A 22 -4.65 6.51 -6.52
C GLU A 22 -5.36 5.58 -7.51
N PHE A 23 -6.63 5.35 -7.27
CA PHE A 23 -7.45 4.44 -8.06
C PHE A 23 -8.58 5.17 -8.77
N MET A 24 -8.89 4.70 -9.97
CA MET A 24 -10.12 5.09 -10.67
C MET A 24 -10.85 3.86 -11.21
N PRO A 25 -12.19 3.85 -11.23
CA PRO A 25 -12.95 2.78 -11.86
C PRO A 25 -12.54 2.59 -13.32
N GLY A 26 -12.28 1.35 -13.71
CA GLY A 26 -11.80 1.00 -15.06
C GLY A 26 -10.29 0.89 -15.19
N MET A 27 -9.51 1.27 -14.16
CA MET A 27 -8.08 0.93 -14.07
C MET A 27 -7.88 -0.55 -13.75
N ILE A 28 -6.69 -1.01 -14.00
CA ILE A 28 -6.31 -2.40 -13.78
C ILE A 28 -5.64 -2.54 -12.42
N ALA A 29 -6.05 -3.57 -11.68
CA ALA A 29 -5.50 -3.91 -10.37
C ALA A 29 -4.38 -4.94 -10.46
N GLU A 30 -3.46 -4.89 -9.51
CA GLU A 30 -2.55 -5.98 -9.15
C GLU A 30 -2.47 -6.10 -7.63
N LEU A 31 -1.89 -7.20 -7.15
CA LEU A 31 -1.67 -7.40 -5.72
C LEU A 31 -0.26 -7.00 -5.32
N THR A 32 -0.17 -6.35 -4.19
CA THR A 32 1.10 -6.02 -3.52
C THR A 32 1.07 -6.50 -2.08
N ILE A 33 2.23 -6.63 -1.46
CA ILE A 33 2.35 -6.96 -0.05
C ILE A 33 2.90 -5.74 0.68
N ILE A 34 2.11 -5.20 1.59
CA ILE A 34 2.52 -4.09 2.45
C ILE A 34 2.45 -4.59 3.90
N GLY A 35 3.60 -4.63 4.54
CA GLY A 35 3.73 -5.33 5.82
C GLY A 35 3.43 -6.82 5.65
N ASN A 36 2.48 -7.32 6.43
CA ASN A 36 2.04 -8.72 6.37
C ASN A 36 0.67 -8.89 5.68
N GLN A 37 0.21 -7.86 4.96
CA GLN A 37 -1.10 -7.87 4.32
C GLN A 37 -0.98 -7.83 2.80
N VAL A 38 -1.82 -8.62 2.14
CA VAL A 38 -2.01 -8.55 0.70
C VAL A 38 -3.01 -7.44 0.42
N MET A 39 -2.61 -6.48 -0.38
CA MET A 39 -3.41 -5.31 -0.74
C MET A 39 -3.53 -5.20 -2.25
N GLY A 40 -4.64 -4.64 -2.71
CA GLY A 40 -4.81 -4.27 -4.11
C GLY A 40 -4.16 -2.92 -4.38
N THR A 41 -3.43 -2.82 -5.48
CA THR A 41 -2.85 -1.58 -5.98
C THR A 41 -3.11 -1.43 -7.47
N VAL A 42 -2.77 -0.27 -8.03
CA VAL A 42 -2.84 -0.06 -9.49
C VAL A 42 -1.74 -0.88 -10.16
N SER A 43 -2.11 -1.63 -11.18
CA SER A 43 -1.17 -2.50 -11.89
C SER A 43 -0.14 -1.69 -12.67
N LYS A 44 1.11 -2.13 -12.59
CA LYS A 44 2.19 -1.69 -13.48
C LYS A 44 2.35 -2.58 -14.72
N GLY A 45 1.40 -3.48 -14.93
CA GLY A 45 1.30 -4.30 -16.12
C GLY A 45 2.04 -5.63 -16.09
N THR A 46 2.79 -5.95 -15.02
CA THR A 46 3.53 -7.21 -14.92
C THR A 46 2.72 -8.36 -14.34
N ALA A 47 1.81 -8.05 -13.41
CA ALA A 47 0.97 -9.03 -12.72
C ALA A 47 -0.49 -8.56 -12.58
N PRO A 48 -1.15 -8.15 -13.68
CA PRO A 48 -2.53 -7.66 -13.64
C PRO A 48 -3.47 -8.79 -13.22
N ILE A 49 -4.41 -8.48 -12.32
CA ILE A 49 -5.38 -9.45 -11.82
C ILE A 49 -6.81 -9.20 -12.29
N GLY A 50 -7.17 -7.96 -12.62
CA GLY A 50 -8.52 -7.64 -13.03
C GLY A 50 -8.79 -6.14 -13.12
N ILE A 51 -10.06 -5.79 -13.32
CA ILE A 51 -10.52 -4.42 -13.51
C ILE A 51 -11.16 -3.90 -12.24
N ILE A 52 -10.77 -2.72 -11.85
CA ILE A 52 -11.33 -2.02 -10.68
C ILE A 52 -12.69 -1.46 -11.06
N ASP A 53 -13.74 -1.93 -10.38
CA ASP A 53 -15.11 -1.46 -10.60
C ASP A 53 -15.41 -0.24 -9.73
N GLU A 54 -15.37 -0.44 -8.45
CA GLU A 54 -15.73 0.58 -7.49
C GLU A 54 -14.60 0.75 -6.46
N ILE A 55 -14.32 2.00 -6.19
CA ILE A 55 -13.44 2.37 -5.10
C ILE A 55 -14.32 2.96 -4.00
N LYS A 56 -14.35 2.28 -2.90
CA LYS A 56 -14.94 2.82 -1.69
C LYS A 56 -13.89 3.68 -1.02
N THR A 57 -13.82 4.91 -1.46
CA THR A 57 -12.80 5.89 -1.10
C THR A 57 -12.72 6.18 0.38
N LYS A 58 -11.54 6.41 0.82
CA LYS A 58 -10.93 6.51 2.14
C LYS A 58 -10.83 5.16 2.84
N ALA A 59 -10.07 4.34 2.21
CA ALA A 59 -9.58 3.11 2.74
C ALA A 59 -8.94 3.24 4.11
N PHE A 60 -8.34 4.39 4.39
CA PHE A 60 -7.47 4.53 5.54
C PHE A 60 -7.59 5.92 6.12
N THR A 61 -7.62 5.98 7.44
CA THR A 61 -7.44 7.21 8.19
C THR A 61 -6.04 7.23 8.74
N ASN A 62 -5.30 8.28 8.45
CA ASN A 62 -4.02 8.51 9.09
C ASN A 62 -4.27 9.00 10.52
N VAL A 63 -3.78 8.23 11.48
CA VAL A 63 -3.91 8.54 12.91
C VAL A 63 -2.53 8.89 13.44
N SER A 64 -2.41 10.06 14.05
CA SER A 64 -1.19 10.44 14.76
C SER A 64 -1.19 9.84 16.15
N TRP A 65 -0.06 9.26 16.53
CA TRP A 65 0.14 8.61 17.80
C TRP A 65 1.46 9.03 18.44
N ASN A 66 1.46 9.04 19.75
CA ASN A 66 2.66 9.26 20.54
C ASN A 66 2.80 8.13 21.54
N GLU A 67 3.97 7.51 21.59
CA GLU A 67 4.26 6.55 22.65
C GLU A 67 5.68 6.71 23.17
N THR A 68 5.85 6.28 24.39
CA THR A 68 7.15 6.25 25.06
C THR A 68 7.56 4.80 25.21
N ILE A 69 8.70 4.47 24.62
CA ILE A 69 9.32 3.14 24.74
C ILE A 69 10.42 3.24 25.80
N ILE A 70 10.33 2.40 26.80
CA ILE A 70 11.34 2.28 27.85
C ILE A 70 11.94 0.90 27.74
N ILE A 71 13.23 0.84 27.45
CA ILE A 71 13.95 -0.42 27.30
C ILE A 71 14.99 -0.51 28.41
N PRO A 72 14.99 -1.57 29.24
CA PRO A 72 16.06 -1.82 30.16
C PRO A 72 17.39 -1.91 29.40
N ALA A 73 18.32 -1.06 29.71
CA ALA A 73 19.65 -1.14 29.12
C ALA A 73 20.47 -2.19 29.86
N THR A 74 20.86 -3.23 29.17
CA THR A 74 21.80 -4.21 29.64
C THR A 74 23.21 -3.77 29.28
N GLY A 75 24.02 -3.36 30.23
CA GLY A 75 25.39 -2.97 30.00
C GLY A 75 26.12 -2.65 31.30
N VAL A 76 27.42 -2.65 31.22
CA VAL A 76 28.26 -2.26 32.34
C VAL A 76 28.51 -0.77 32.30
N PRO A 77 28.32 0.01 33.38
CA PRO A 77 28.70 1.40 33.42
C PRO A 77 30.19 1.55 33.10
N GLY A 78 30.47 2.30 32.03
CA GLY A 78 31.85 2.66 31.69
C GLY A 78 32.39 3.75 32.62
N PRO A 79 33.71 4.03 32.56
CA PRO A 79 34.30 5.16 33.24
C PRO A 79 33.61 6.45 32.73
N ASN A 80 33.05 7.23 33.58
CA ASN A 80 32.27 8.45 33.32
C ASN A 80 30.73 8.28 33.25
N GLY A 81 30.16 7.21 33.77
CA GLY A 81 28.71 7.02 33.82
C GLY A 81 28.07 6.72 32.48
N ARG A 82 28.83 6.32 31.49
CA ARG A 82 28.30 5.90 30.19
C ARG A 82 28.03 4.41 30.13
N LEU A 83 26.90 4.03 29.60
CA LEU A 83 26.61 2.64 29.25
C LEU A 83 27.34 2.25 27.98
N ILE A 84 28.04 1.13 28.03
CA ILE A 84 28.71 0.57 26.88
C ILE A 84 27.81 -0.53 26.30
N THR A 85 27.42 -0.34 25.06
CA THR A 85 26.90 -1.32 24.12
C THR A 85 25.46 -1.79 24.30
N LEU A 86 24.59 -1.31 23.46
CA LEU A 86 23.33 -1.96 23.10
C LEU A 86 23.61 -2.91 21.93
N ILE A 87 23.30 -4.18 22.09
CA ILE A 87 23.40 -5.15 21.01
C ILE A 87 21.99 -5.61 20.69
N ASP A 88 21.53 -5.36 19.43
CA ASP A 88 20.29 -5.90 18.83
C ASP A 88 19.03 -5.77 19.69
N ILE A 89 18.88 -4.68 20.40
CA ILE A 89 17.66 -4.42 21.15
C ILE A 89 16.58 -3.95 20.16
N LYS A 90 15.46 -4.65 20.19
CA LYS A 90 14.29 -4.34 19.37
C LYS A 90 13.10 -4.05 20.27
N ALA A 91 12.25 -3.14 19.83
CA ALA A 91 10.94 -2.88 20.41
C ALA A 91 9.91 -2.80 19.28
N GLU A 92 8.67 -3.06 19.62
CA GLU A 92 7.56 -2.95 18.66
C GLU A 92 6.70 -1.75 19.02
N LEU A 93 6.35 -0.95 18.02
CA LEU A 93 5.32 0.07 18.15
C LEU A 93 3.96 -0.59 18.33
N LYS A 94 3.10 0.06 19.07
CA LYS A 94 1.73 -0.40 19.28
C LYS A 94 0.95 -0.54 17.96
N HIS A 95 1.28 0.30 17.00
CA HIS A 95 0.62 0.31 15.70
C HIS A 95 1.65 0.14 14.57
N PRO A 96 1.56 -0.94 13.79
CA PRO A 96 2.35 -1.11 12.57
C PRO A 96 1.81 -0.22 11.43
N ASN A 97 2.42 -0.32 10.25
CA ASN A 97 2.02 0.43 9.05
C ASN A 97 2.22 1.95 9.22
N VAL A 98 3.40 2.31 9.65
CA VAL A 98 3.79 3.70 9.89
C VAL A 98 4.07 4.39 8.55
N VAL A 99 3.44 5.55 8.34
CA VAL A 99 3.64 6.38 7.13
C VAL A 99 4.58 7.56 7.37
N GLY A 100 4.84 7.89 8.61
CA GLY A 100 5.79 8.92 8.99
C GLY A 100 6.10 8.86 10.48
N SER A 101 7.34 9.12 10.84
CA SER A 101 7.77 9.09 12.25
C SER A 101 8.85 10.11 12.55
N SER A 102 8.92 10.52 13.81
CA SER A 102 10.03 11.26 14.38
C SER A 102 10.35 10.70 15.76
N PHE A 103 11.63 10.68 16.08
CA PHE A 103 12.14 10.14 17.32
C PHE A 103 12.77 11.24 18.16
N LEU A 104 12.42 11.26 19.44
CA LEU A 104 13.18 11.96 20.45
C LEU A 104 13.89 10.89 21.30
N SER A 105 15.10 10.60 20.94
CA SER A 105 15.91 9.54 21.55
C SER A 105 17.33 10.02 21.76
N THR A 106 17.96 9.51 22.80
CA THR A 106 19.40 9.76 23.09
C THR A 106 20.31 8.80 22.34
N VAL A 107 19.71 7.85 21.62
CA VAL A 107 20.43 6.82 20.83
C VAL A 107 19.92 6.81 19.41
N GLU A 108 20.75 6.34 18.51
CA GLU A 108 20.37 6.15 17.12
C GLU A 108 19.35 5.02 16.99
N VAL A 109 18.28 5.29 16.26
CA VAL A 109 17.13 4.39 16.12
C VAL A 109 16.82 4.21 14.65
N SER A 110 16.55 2.99 14.24
CA SER A 110 15.96 2.68 12.95
C SER A 110 14.56 2.08 13.10
N LEU A 111 13.67 2.39 12.20
CA LEU A 111 12.29 1.89 12.17
C LEU A 111 12.03 1.11 10.90
N ASN A 112 11.52 -0.10 11.03
CA ASN A 112 10.85 -0.78 9.95
C ASN A 112 9.36 -0.35 9.95
N ALA A 113 9.01 0.57 9.04
CA ALA A 113 7.68 1.17 9.00
C ALA A 113 6.55 0.15 8.75
N ASN A 114 6.83 -0.95 8.03
CA ASN A 114 5.81 -1.93 7.67
C ASN A 114 5.33 -2.75 8.88
N ASN A 115 6.25 -3.16 9.75
CA ASN A 115 5.91 -3.99 10.91
C ASN A 115 5.98 -3.24 12.24
N GLY A 116 6.37 -1.96 12.22
CA GLY A 116 6.48 -1.14 13.43
C GLY A 116 7.65 -1.51 14.34
N VAL A 117 8.61 -2.30 13.86
CA VAL A 117 9.77 -2.71 14.67
C VAL A 117 10.83 -1.62 14.69
N ILE A 118 11.17 -1.18 15.89
CA ILE A 118 12.30 -0.27 16.16
C ILE A 118 13.51 -1.09 16.53
N THR A 119 14.64 -0.77 15.91
CA THR A 119 15.94 -1.34 16.25
C THR A 119 16.85 -0.23 16.74
N PHE A 120 17.45 -0.42 17.89
CA PHE A 120 18.47 0.48 18.44
C PHE A 120 19.83 0.08 17.86
N VAL A 121 20.57 1.08 17.36
CA VAL A 121 21.83 0.81 16.67
C VAL A 121 22.88 0.35 17.67
N ALA A 122 23.50 -0.77 17.37
CA ALA A 122 24.56 -1.36 18.19
C ALA A 122 25.78 -0.44 18.30
N GLY A 123 26.43 -0.44 19.44
CA GLY A 123 27.65 0.33 19.69
C GLY A 123 27.44 1.79 20.09
N THR A 124 26.20 2.23 20.27
CA THR A 124 25.91 3.58 20.76
C THR A 124 26.21 3.68 22.26
N GLU A 125 27.11 4.59 22.63
CA GLU A 125 27.36 4.93 24.03
C GLU A 125 26.21 5.78 24.57
N LEU A 126 25.69 5.37 25.75
CA LEU A 126 24.63 6.09 26.42
C LEU A 126 25.18 6.86 27.61
N ASN A 127 24.72 8.10 27.73
CA ASN A 127 24.97 8.89 28.92
C ASN A 127 23.80 8.72 29.91
N TYR A 128 24.06 8.23 31.09
CA TYR A 128 23.07 7.99 32.15
C TYR A 128 22.28 9.25 32.50
N ASP A 129 22.95 10.40 32.51
CA ASP A 129 22.32 11.66 32.90
C ASP A 129 21.25 12.14 31.91
N LEU A 130 21.29 11.64 30.66
CA LEU A 130 20.32 11.99 29.61
C LEU A 130 19.08 11.07 29.59
N LEU A 131 19.08 9.99 30.35
CA LEU A 131 17.98 9.03 30.28
C LEU A 131 16.67 9.56 30.92
N GLY A 132 16.75 10.43 31.92
CA GLY A 132 15.57 11.13 32.46
C GLY A 132 14.37 10.24 32.82
N THR A 133 14.58 8.94 32.96
CA THR A 133 13.51 7.94 33.02
C THR A 133 13.05 7.68 34.43
N GLY A 134 13.82 8.10 35.44
CA GLY A 134 13.65 7.69 36.84
C GLY A 134 13.96 6.22 37.10
N VAL A 135 14.27 5.46 36.05
CA VAL A 135 14.67 4.04 36.13
C VAL A 135 16.15 3.97 35.81
N ALA A 136 16.96 3.59 36.76
CA ALA A 136 18.38 3.34 36.53
C ALA A 136 18.53 2.28 35.41
N ASN A 137 19.37 2.56 34.42
CA ASN A 137 19.68 1.65 33.33
C ASN A 137 18.52 1.41 32.32
N ALA A 138 17.76 2.43 31.95
CA ALA A 138 16.77 2.33 30.90
C ALA A 138 16.99 3.39 29.83
N ILE A 139 16.69 3.04 28.56
CA ILE A 139 16.61 3.98 27.44
C ILE A 139 15.18 4.43 27.29
N LYS A 140 14.98 5.72 27.25
CA LYS A 140 13.69 6.31 26.94
C LYS A 140 13.71 6.86 25.53
N THR A 141 12.83 6.35 24.69
CA THR A 141 12.61 6.88 23.35
C THR A 141 11.16 7.30 23.23
N ILE A 142 10.94 8.56 22.88
CA ILE A 142 9.62 9.06 22.55
C ILE A 142 9.47 8.99 21.03
N VAL A 143 8.43 8.33 20.57
CA VAL A 143 8.13 8.16 19.17
C VAL A 143 6.83 8.88 18.87
N ASN A 144 6.89 9.87 17.98
CA ASN A 144 5.72 10.45 17.36
C ASN A 144 5.60 9.86 15.96
N TYR A 145 4.51 9.22 15.66
CA TYR A 145 4.31 8.62 14.35
C TYR A 145 2.87 8.71 13.88
N THR A 146 2.72 8.63 12.60
CA THR A 146 1.42 8.51 11.94
C THR A 146 1.34 7.12 11.33
N TYR A 147 0.28 6.42 11.61
CA TYR A 147 -0.01 5.11 11.03
C TYR A 147 -1.36 5.14 10.34
N PHE A 148 -1.56 4.24 9.39
CA PHE A 148 -2.85 4.14 8.75
C PHE A 148 -3.70 3.04 9.41
N VAL A 149 -4.95 3.38 9.63
CA VAL A 149 -5.97 2.45 10.09
C VAL A 149 -6.90 2.18 8.92
N PRO A 150 -7.08 0.93 8.51
CA PRO A 150 -8.15 0.60 7.59
C PRO A 150 -9.47 1.05 8.21
N ASN A 151 -10.26 1.80 7.46
CA ASN A 151 -11.61 2.09 7.89
C ASN A 151 -12.38 0.77 7.86
N ILE A 152 -12.48 0.12 9.00
CA ILE A 152 -13.33 -1.06 9.16
C ILE A 152 -14.76 -0.57 9.04
N PRO A 153 -15.55 -1.06 8.08
CA PRO A 153 -16.94 -0.65 8.01
C PRO A 153 -17.65 -1.08 9.30
N GLY A 154 -18.30 -0.14 9.93
CA GLY A 154 -19.52 -0.46 10.63
C GLY A 154 -20.51 -1.03 9.60
N ASP A 155 -21.68 -1.46 10.02
CA ASP A 155 -22.69 -2.06 9.16
C ASP A 155 -23.09 -1.27 7.92
N ASP A 156 -22.62 -0.05 7.78
CA ASP A 156 -22.73 0.77 6.58
C ASP A 156 -21.57 0.46 5.62
N SER A 157 -21.66 -0.72 5.05
CA SER A 157 -20.70 -1.32 4.12
C SER A 157 -20.46 -0.51 2.84
N THR A 158 -21.08 0.64 2.69
CA THR A 158 -21.12 1.38 1.43
C THR A 158 -20.11 2.52 1.35
N LEU A 159 -19.64 3.06 2.46
CA LEU A 159 -18.78 4.24 2.45
C LEU A 159 -17.47 3.96 3.19
N GLY A 160 -16.36 3.92 2.45
CA GLY A 160 -15.04 3.98 3.05
C GLY A 160 -14.49 2.68 3.65
N SER A 161 -14.89 1.53 3.12
CA SER A 161 -14.38 0.22 3.61
C SER A 161 -12.90 -0.02 3.34
N GLY A 162 -12.24 0.86 2.62
CA GLY A 162 -10.87 0.63 2.22
C GLY A 162 -10.67 -0.51 1.26
N ARG A 163 -11.72 -0.92 0.61
CA ARG A 163 -11.68 -2.06 -0.32
C ARG A 163 -11.97 -1.59 -1.73
N MET A 164 -11.28 -2.21 -2.66
CA MET A 164 -11.62 -2.14 -4.07
C MET A 164 -12.37 -3.39 -4.49
N THR A 165 -13.34 -3.21 -5.36
CA THR A 165 -14.01 -4.30 -6.06
C THR A 165 -13.26 -4.56 -7.35
N VAL A 166 -12.80 -5.78 -7.56
CA VAL A 166 -12.06 -6.18 -8.76
C VAL A 166 -12.82 -7.28 -9.47
N TRP A 167 -13.08 -7.06 -10.75
CA TRP A 167 -13.64 -8.04 -11.67
C TRP A 167 -12.52 -8.70 -12.48
N PHE A 168 -12.57 -10.02 -12.59
CA PHE A 168 -11.65 -10.82 -13.39
C PHE A 168 -12.39 -11.98 -14.05
N ASN A 169 -11.75 -12.64 -15.01
CA ASN A 169 -12.30 -13.74 -15.81
C ASN A 169 -13.46 -13.34 -16.75
N ARG A 170 -13.18 -13.31 -18.03
CA ARG A 170 -14.13 -13.21 -19.15
C ARG A 170 -15.29 -12.24 -18.92
N ILE A 171 -14.98 -11.01 -18.64
CA ILE A 171 -15.96 -9.92 -18.53
C ILE A 171 -15.92 -9.05 -19.78
N PHE A 172 -17.09 -8.60 -20.24
CA PHE A 172 -17.22 -7.54 -21.22
C PHE A 172 -17.45 -6.23 -20.50
N PHE A 173 -16.69 -5.21 -20.88
CA PHE A 173 -16.72 -3.92 -20.19
C PHE A 173 -16.42 -2.76 -21.14
N GLN A 174 -16.83 -1.57 -20.73
CA GLN A 174 -16.44 -0.30 -21.32
C GLN A 174 -15.69 0.53 -20.27
N THR A 175 -14.59 1.16 -20.68
CA THR A 175 -13.79 2.01 -19.79
C THR A 175 -13.27 3.23 -20.54
N ASP A 176 -13.08 4.34 -19.83
CA ASP A 176 -12.33 5.52 -20.26
C ASP A 176 -10.87 5.51 -19.81
N GLN A 177 -10.44 4.43 -19.13
CA GLN A 177 -9.09 4.26 -18.61
C GLN A 177 -8.20 3.57 -19.66
N PHE A 178 -7.82 4.31 -20.69
CA PHE A 178 -6.91 3.85 -21.75
C PHE A 178 -6.06 5.01 -22.28
N GLU A 179 -4.95 4.70 -22.92
CA GLU A 179 -4.09 5.72 -23.51
C GLU A 179 -4.74 6.36 -24.75
N SER A 180 -4.97 7.68 -24.69
CA SER A 180 -5.72 8.42 -25.72
C SER A 180 -5.00 8.57 -27.06
N ASN A 181 -3.69 8.40 -27.09
CA ASN A 181 -2.84 8.66 -28.27
C ASN A 181 -2.57 7.41 -29.12
N GLN A 182 -3.42 6.41 -29.03
CA GLN A 182 -3.26 5.15 -29.74
C GLN A 182 -4.50 4.76 -30.53
N GLN A 183 -4.30 3.84 -31.47
CA GLN A 183 -5.40 3.22 -32.19
C GLN A 183 -5.81 1.91 -31.51
N TYR A 184 -7.11 1.66 -31.48
CA TYR A 184 -7.71 0.48 -30.84
C TYR A 184 -8.50 -0.33 -31.87
N PRO A 185 -7.83 -0.99 -32.85
CA PRO A 185 -8.55 -1.79 -33.83
C PRO A 185 -9.21 -3.00 -33.14
N VAL A 186 -10.38 -3.41 -33.67
CA VAL A 186 -11.10 -4.60 -33.17
C VAL A 186 -10.18 -5.81 -33.23
N ASN A 187 -10.26 -6.66 -32.21
CA ASN A 187 -9.40 -7.83 -31.96
C ASN A 187 -7.94 -7.51 -31.63
N ALA A 188 -7.54 -6.24 -31.43
CA ALA A 188 -6.22 -5.93 -30.92
C ALA A 188 -6.08 -6.39 -29.47
N ASN A 189 -4.92 -6.95 -29.14
CA ASN A 189 -4.57 -7.24 -27.76
C ASN A 189 -4.37 -5.96 -26.96
N LEU A 190 -4.85 -5.98 -25.73
CA LEU A 190 -4.65 -4.92 -24.76
C LEU A 190 -3.67 -5.38 -23.67
N TYR A 191 -2.81 -4.46 -23.31
CA TYR A 191 -1.83 -4.56 -22.25
C TYR A 191 -2.11 -3.50 -21.20
N VAL A 192 -1.41 -3.55 -20.10
CA VAL A 192 -1.50 -2.54 -19.04
C VAL A 192 -0.25 -1.68 -19.08
N SER A 193 -0.42 -0.37 -19.10
CA SER A 193 0.67 0.60 -18.98
C SER A 193 1.13 0.73 -17.52
N GLU A 194 2.24 1.41 -17.29
CA GLU A 194 2.76 1.70 -15.93
C GLU A 194 1.78 2.51 -15.05
N ASN A 195 0.80 3.16 -15.69
CA ASN A 195 -0.24 3.92 -14.98
C ASN A 195 -1.51 3.12 -14.70
N GLY A 196 -1.52 1.83 -14.97
CA GLY A 196 -2.67 0.96 -14.74
C GLY A 196 -3.82 1.12 -15.72
N ILE A 197 -3.60 1.78 -16.85
CA ILE A 197 -4.59 1.97 -17.91
C ILE A 197 -4.31 1.09 -19.12
N LEU A 198 -5.33 0.85 -19.94
CA LEU A 198 -5.22 -0.02 -21.10
C LEU A 198 -4.46 0.63 -22.26
N THR A 199 -3.67 -0.18 -22.96
CA THR A 199 -2.85 0.24 -24.12
C THR A 199 -2.77 -0.88 -25.15
N THR A 200 -2.72 -0.55 -26.44
CA THR A 200 -2.39 -1.51 -27.50
C THR A 200 -0.90 -1.69 -27.67
N ARG A 201 -0.09 -0.80 -27.11
CA ARG A 201 1.37 -0.89 -27.12
C ARG A 201 1.84 -1.78 -25.98
N ARG A 202 2.45 -2.91 -26.31
CA ARG A 202 3.07 -3.78 -25.30
C ARG A 202 4.27 -3.10 -24.68
N PRO A 203 4.27 -2.76 -23.36
CA PRO A 203 5.37 -2.01 -22.75
C PRO A 203 6.70 -2.78 -22.76
N SER A 204 6.63 -4.10 -22.52
CA SER A 204 7.77 -5.02 -22.62
C SER A 204 7.32 -6.46 -22.80
N THR A 205 8.26 -7.36 -23.04
CA THR A 205 7.97 -8.79 -23.26
C THR A 205 7.36 -9.51 -22.07
N ILE A 206 7.58 -9.01 -20.86
CA ILE A 206 7.01 -9.58 -19.63
C ILE A 206 5.55 -9.19 -19.38
N HIS A 207 5.04 -8.17 -20.08
CA HIS A 207 3.65 -7.73 -19.91
C HIS A 207 2.72 -8.68 -20.66
N PRO A 208 1.81 -9.37 -19.97
CA PRO A 208 0.82 -10.23 -20.62
C PRO A 208 -0.25 -9.38 -21.34
N ALA A 209 -0.84 -9.95 -22.38
CA ALA A 209 -2.09 -9.43 -22.88
C ALA A 209 -3.19 -9.75 -21.87
N VAL A 210 -4.02 -8.76 -21.55
CA VAL A 210 -5.05 -8.88 -20.50
C VAL A 210 -6.46 -8.91 -21.06
N ALA A 211 -6.66 -8.29 -22.22
CA ALA A 211 -7.97 -8.17 -22.88
C ALA A 211 -7.82 -8.03 -24.38
N ILE A 212 -8.93 -8.09 -25.10
CA ILE A 212 -9.01 -7.72 -26.50
C ILE A 212 -10.03 -6.61 -26.70
N VAL A 213 -9.78 -5.79 -27.71
CA VAL A 213 -10.71 -4.73 -28.15
C VAL A 213 -11.92 -5.36 -28.84
N THR A 214 -13.11 -5.07 -28.36
CA THR A 214 -14.37 -5.47 -29.03
C THR A 214 -14.99 -4.32 -29.82
N ALA A 215 -14.88 -3.08 -29.30
CA ALA A 215 -15.22 -1.90 -30.07
C ALA A 215 -14.29 -0.72 -29.69
N PRO A 216 -13.74 0.01 -30.70
CA PRO A 216 -12.91 1.18 -30.44
C PRO A 216 -13.73 2.36 -29.92
N PRO A 217 -13.09 3.32 -29.25
CA PRO A 217 -13.71 4.62 -29.00
C PRO A 217 -14.15 5.29 -30.29
N SER A 218 -15.28 5.95 -30.27
CA SER A 218 -15.87 6.60 -31.44
C SER A 218 -16.40 7.99 -31.11
N ALA A 219 -16.84 8.71 -32.11
CA ALA A 219 -17.53 10.00 -31.92
C ALA A 219 -18.83 9.88 -31.10
N PHE A 220 -19.42 8.69 -31.04
CA PHE A 220 -20.65 8.41 -30.29
C PHE A 220 -20.40 7.83 -28.89
N SER A 221 -19.22 7.28 -28.67
CA SER A 221 -18.80 6.73 -27.37
C SER A 221 -17.31 6.96 -27.17
N SER A 222 -16.97 7.76 -26.19
CA SER A 222 -15.58 7.99 -25.79
C SER A 222 -14.96 6.83 -25.02
N MET A 223 -15.70 5.73 -24.83
CA MET A 223 -15.26 4.57 -24.07
C MET A 223 -14.72 3.48 -24.99
N LEU A 224 -13.67 2.82 -24.53
CA LEU A 224 -13.13 1.61 -25.13
C LEU A 224 -13.92 0.41 -24.65
N GLU A 225 -14.45 -0.39 -25.58
CA GLU A 225 -15.12 -1.64 -25.22
C GLU A 225 -14.17 -2.82 -25.41
N SER A 226 -14.14 -3.70 -24.42
CA SER A 226 -13.16 -4.77 -24.36
C SER A 226 -13.70 -6.01 -23.65
N MET A 227 -13.05 -7.14 -23.92
CA MET A 227 -13.28 -8.39 -23.21
C MET A 227 -12.00 -8.78 -22.49
N TRP A 228 -12.07 -8.90 -21.17
CA TRP A 228 -11.01 -9.45 -20.33
C TRP A 228 -10.89 -10.96 -20.54
N TYR A 229 -9.69 -11.49 -20.54
CA TYR A 229 -9.41 -12.93 -20.72
C TYR A 229 -9.84 -13.81 -19.54
#